data_143e8bfa2638b5b6d9880d5c54daace7
#
_entry.id   143e8bfa2638b5b6d9880d5c54daace7
#
_cell.length_a   1.000
_cell.length_b   1.000
_cell.length_c   1.000
_cell.angle_alpha   90.00
_cell.angle_beta   90.00
_cell.angle_gamma   90.00
#
_symmetry.space_group_name_H-M   'P 1'
#
loop_
_entity.id
_entity.type
_entity.pdbx_description
1 polymer ?
#
loop_
_entity_poly.entity_id
_entity_poly.type
_entity_poly.pdbx_seq_one_letter_code
_entity_poly.pdbx_strand_id
1 'polypeptide(L)'
;ELILTNAFNNQSGGIFYNTPINLNVCQQWTVEFDYRIWGGSAADGLAFCFLNVPPTGFVSGGGVGIPGTAQGLKVILDTWNNCGGPNPELQIYSGVGYNECAAGIVKLENTTGNLNFVRSSQYQPAKITYNNGLVTLFINNIQYLSANFPVGFTGYMGFTASTGGATDQHSIRNVIIY
;
A
#
# COMPACT_ATOMS: atom_id res chain seq x y z
N GLU A 1 -3.71 -3.79 17.32
CA GLU A 1 -3.05 -2.70 16.59
C GLU A 1 -1.60 -3.04 16.34
N LEU A 2 -1.15 -2.86 15.11
CA LEU A 2 0.24 -2.96 14.71
C LEU A 2 0.67 -1.60 14.16
N ILE A 3 1.71 -1.03 14.76
CA ILE A 3 2.31 0.23 14.31
C ILE A 3 3.44 -0.12 13.34
N LEU A 4 3.33 0.34 12.10
CA LEU A 4 4.35 0.17 11.06
C LEU A 4 5.42 1.26 11.15
N THR A 5 4.99 2.51 11.42
CA THR A 5 5.89 3.64 11.73
C THR A 5 5.27 4.52 12.81
N ASN A 6 6.10 5.12 13.64
CA ASN A 6 5.70 6.25 14.49
C ASN A 6 5.84 7.57 13.72
N ALA A 7 5.30 8.67 14.28
CA ALA A 7 5.40 10.00 13.68
C ALA A 7 6.79 10.64 13.92
N PHE A 8 7.86 9.92 13.58
CA PHE A 8 9.25 10.38 13.58
C PHE A 8 9.83 10.35 12.17
N ASN A 9 10.84 11.18 11.92
CA ASN A 9 11.46 11.28 10.60
C ASN A 9 12.18 10.00 10.18
N ASN A 10 12.21 9.72 8.87
CA ASN A 10 12.99 8.68 8.21
C ASN A 10 12.75 7.27 8.75
N GLN A 11 11.50 6.98 9.10
CA GLN A 11 11.09 5.64 9.49
C GLN A 11 10.61 4.84 8.28
N SER A 12 10.79 3.53 8.34
CA SER A 12 10.18 2.58 7.42
C SER A 12 9.96 1.26 8.14
N GLY A 13 8.86 0.61 7.86
CA GLY A 13 8.50 -0.65 8.47
C GLY A 13 7.53 -1.43 7.62
N GLY A 14 7.43 -2.73 7.89
CA GLY A 14 6.46 -3.58 7.24
C GLY A 14 6.30 -4.90 7.95
N ILE A 15 5.20 -5.57 7.62
CA ILE A 15 4.90 -6.92 8.06
C ILE A 15 4.35 -7.70 6.87
N PHE A 16 4.78 -8.95 6.73
CA PHE A 16 4.36 -9.82 5.66
C PHE A 16 4.01 -11.21 6.18
N TYR A 17 3.05 -11.84 5.51
CA TYR A 17 2.81 -13.26 5.67
C TYR A 17 4.00 -14.04 5.09
N ASN A 18 4.52 -15.00 5.84
CA ASN A 18 5.78 -15.68 5.51
C ASN A 18 5.66 -16.80 4.47
N THR A 19 4.44 -17.08 4.00
CA THR A 19 4.18 -18.08 2.97
C THR A 19 3.73 -17.39 1.70
N PRO A 20 4.39 -17.62 0.55
CA PRO A 20 3.97 -17.02 -0.71
C PRO A 20 2.67 -17.64 -1.22
N ILE A 21 1.88 -16.83 -1.91
CA ILE A 21 0.63 -17.23 -2.56
C ILE A 21 0.86 -17.26 -4.06
N ASN A 22 0.45 -18.36 -4.70
CA ASN A 22 0.55 -18.53 -6.14
C ASN A 22 -0.81 -18.27 -6.80
N LEU A 23 -0.90 -17.20 -7.61
CA LEU A 23 -2.15 -16.79 -8.28
C LEU A 23 -2.60 -17.75 -9.39
N ASN A 24 -1.77 -18.70 -9.85
CA ASN A 24 -2.24 -19.78 -10.72
C ASN A 24 -3.14 -20.76 -9.99
N VAL A 25 -3.02 -20.85 -8.67
CA VAL A 25 -3.80 -21.79 -7.83
C VAL A 25 -4.86 -21.04 -7.06
N CYS A 26 -4.49 -19.92 -6.44
CA CYS A 26 -5.38 -19.05 -5.66
C CYS A 26 -5.79 -17.85 -6.53
N GLN A 27 -6.83 -18.03 -7.34
CA GLN A 27 -7.28 -17.01 -8.29
C GLN A 27 -8.21 -15.96 -7.68
N GLN A 28 -8.57 -16.13 -6.42
CA GLN A 28 -9.43 -15.19 -5.68
C GLN A 28 -8.93 -15.07 -4.26
N TRP A 29 -8.85 -13.85 -3.76
CA TRP A 29 -8.58 -13.56 -2.36
C TRP A 29 -9.16 -12.21 -1.98
N THR A 30 -9.37 -12.04 -0.70
CA THR A 30 -9.79 -10.79 -0.08
C THR A 30 -8.90 -10.49 1.12
N VAL A 31 -8.49 -9.24 1.24
CA VAL A 31 -7.81 -8.71 2.42
C VAL A 31 -8.67 -7.61 3.01
N GLU A 32 -9.10 -7.79 4.24
CA GLU A 32 -9.81 -6.76 5.02
C GLU A 32 -8.94 -6.30 6.17
N PHE A 33 -8.94 -4.99 6.42
CA PHE A 33 -8.18 -4.40 7.52
C PHE A 33 -8.72 -3.01 7.87
N ASP A 34 -8.47 -2.57 9.10
CA ASP A 34 -8.61 -1.17 9.45
C ASP A 34 -7.23 -0.51 9.42
N TYR A 35 -7.14 0.68 8.84
CA TYR A 35 -5.92 1.49 8.85
C TYR A 35 -6.12 2.83 9.55
N ARG A 36 -5.03 3.41 10.04
CA ARG A 36 -4.98 4.78 10.55
C ARG A 36 -3.67 5.43 10.15
N ILE A 37 -3.77 6.64 9.61
CA ILE A 37 -2.64 7.51 9.23
C ILE A 37 -2.88 8.85 9.91
N TRP A 38 -2.11 9.17 10.97
CA TRP A 38 -2.37 10.35 11.79
C TRP A 38 -1.23 10.67 12.76
N GLY A 39 -1.23 11.90 13.25
CA GLY A 39 -0.43 12.32 14.42
C GLY A 39 0.85 13.06 14.09
N GLY A 40 1.14 13.25 12.82
CA GLY A 40 2.31 14.00 12.34
C GLY A 40 1.94 15.10 11.33
N SER A 41 2.82 15.32 10.37
CA SER A 41 2.75 16.39 9.37
C SER A 41 2.35 15.92 7.95
N ALA A 42 1.68 14.77 7.86
CA ALA A 42 1.12 14.14 6.65
C ALA A 42 2.18 13.60 5.66
N ALA A 43 2.88 12.53 6.06
CA ALA A 43 3.78 11.78 5.14
C ALA A 43 4.16 10.40 5.70
N ASP A 44 4.65 9.48 4.86
CA ASP A 44 4.57 9.50 3.40
C ASP A 44 3.36 8.71 2.93
N GLY A 45 3.06 7.59 3.59
CA GLY A 45 1.90 6.75 3.28
C GLY A 45 2.01 5.32 3.81
N LEU A 46 0.97 4.55 3.51
CA LEU A 46 0.81 3.14 3.85
C LEU A 46 0.47 2.36 2.57
N ALA A 47 1.03 1.16 2.42
CA ALA A 47 0.72 0.29 1.30
C ALA A 47 0.34 -1.12 1.74
N PHE A 48 -0.64 -1.72 1.06
CA PHE A 48 -0.74 -3.17 0.92
C PHE A 48 0.13 -3.61 -0.24
N CYS A 49 0.87 -4.69 -0.04
CA CYS A 49 1.83 -5.22 -1.01
C CYS A 49 1.59 -6.71 -1.27
N PHE A 50 1.78 -7.11 -2.53
CA PHE A 50 1.90 -8.50 -2.94
C PHE A 50 3.15 -8.64 -3.80
N LEU A 51 4.28 -9.07 -3.19
CA LEU A 51 5.62 -8.92 -3.73
C LEU A 51 6.32 -10.27 -3.93
N ASN A 52 7.13 -10.38 -5.00
CA ASN A 52 7.82 -11.61 -5.40
C ASN A 52 8.98 -12.02 -4.48
N VAL A 53 9.40 -11.17 -3.57
CA VAL A 53 10.50 -11.45 -2.64
C VAL A 53 10.05 -11.28 -1.20
N PRO A 54 10.64 -12.02 -0.24
CA PRO A 54 10.46 -11.75 1.17
C PRO A 54 10.88 -10.32 1.51
N PRO A 55 10.19 -9.67 2.45
CA PRO A 55 10.40 -8.25 2.73
C PRO A 55 11.70 -8.03 3.49
N THR A 56 12.65 -7.40 2.83
CA THR A 56 13.87 -6.86 3.42
C THR A 56 14.21 -5.54 2.75
N GLY A 57 14.89 -4.62 3.47
CA GLY A 57 15.31 -3.35 2.89
C GLY A 57 14.15 -2.37 2.65
N PHE A 58 13.33 -2.15 3.69
CA PHE A 58 12.25 -1.16 3.65
C PHE A 58 12.80 0.25 3.38
N VAL A 59 12.17 0.97 2.46
CA VAL A 59 12.62 2.29 1.98
C VAL A 59 11.82 3.40 2.67
N SER A 60 12.50 4.33 3.32
CA SER A 60 11.88 5.50 3.96
C SER A 60 11.47 6.57 2.93
N GLY A 61 10.75 7.59 3.40
CA GLY A 61 10.28 8.68 2.55
C GLY A 61 9.31 8.21 1.48
N GLY A 62 9.35 8.81 0.30
CA GLY A 62 8.48 8.50 -0.83
C GLY A 62 8.52 7.06 -1.34
N GLY A 63 9.34 6.19 -0.75
CA GLY A 63 9.31 4.74 -1.00
C GLY A 63 8.17 3.99 -0.30
N VAL A 64 7.42 4.64 0.59
CA VAL A 64 6.28 4.09 1.33
C VAL A 64 6.60 2.76 2.02
N GLY A 65 7.85 2.56 2.45
CA GLY A 65 8.35 1.33 3.06
C GLY A 65 8.54 0.17 2.07
N ILE A 66 8.24 0.33 0.80
CA ILE A 66 8.32 -0.75 -0.19
C ILE A 66 9.78 -1.05 -0.50
N PRO A 67 10.24 -2.33 -0.41
CA PRO A 67 11.61 -2.69 -0.75
C PRO A 67 11.95 -2.34 -2.20
N GLY A 68 13.09 -1.65 -2.41
CA GLY A 68 13.44 -1.08 -3.72
C GLY A 68 13.66 -2.11 -4.83
N THR A 69 13.91 -3.37 -4.51
CA THR A 69 14.10 -4.48 -5.47
C THR A 69 12.86 -5.36 -5.63
N ALA A 70 11.82 -5.14 -4.82
CA ALA A 70 10.64 -5.99 -4.82
C ALA A 70 9.71 -5.65 -5.98
N GLN A 71 9.33 -6.66 -6.76
CA GLN A 71 8.39 -6.56 -7.85
C GLN A 71 7.03 -7.10 -7.43
N GLY A 72 5.96 -6.49 -7.91
CA GLY A 72 4.60 -6.97 -7.69
C GLY A 72 3.58 -5.86 -7.54
N LEU A 73 2.41 -6.23 -7.01
CA LEU A 73 1.29 -5.33 -6.77
C LEU A 73 1.52 -4.47 -5.52
N LYS A 74 1.20 -3.19 -5.62
CA LYS A 74 1.15 -2.24 -4.52
C LYS A 74 -0.15 -1.45 -4.60
N VAL A 75 -0.91 -1.47 -3.51
CA VAL A 75 -2.10 -0.64 -3.31
C VAL A 75 -1.74 0.38 -2.24
N ILE A 76 -1.64 1.64 -2.61
CA ILE A 76 -0.98 2.68 -1.83
C ILE A 76 -2.00 3.73 -1.40
N LEU A 77 -1.96 4.06 -0.13
CA LEU A 77 -2.63 5.18 0.50
C LEU A 77 -1.56 6.26 0.67
N ASP A 78 -1.41 7.11 -0.35
CA ASP A 78 -0.38 8.15 -0.41
C ASP A 78 -0.88 9.41 0.29
N THR A 79 -0.07 9.93 1.20
CA THR A 79 -0.38 11.16 1.94
C THR A 79 0.64 12.27 1.71
N TRP A 80 1.62 12.06 0.80
CA TRP A 80 2.63 13.04 0.46
C TRP A 80 2.89 13.10 -1.05
N ASN A 81 2.64 14.25 -1.62
CA ASN A 81 2.83 14.50 -3.05
C ASN A 81 4.33 14.62 -3.40
N ASN A 82 4.89 13.61 -4.03
CA ASN A 82 6.28 13.63 -4.52
C ASN A 82 6.40 14.11 -5.98
N CYS A 83 5.34 13.97 -6.80
CA CYS A 83 5.38 14.19 -8.24
C CYS A 83 4.30 15.13 -8.78
N GLY A 84 3.65 15.91 -7.94
CA GLY A 84 2.65 16.89 -8.36
C GLY A 84 1.26 16.32 -8.62
N GLY A 85 0.95 15.14 -8.11
CA GLY A 85 -0.39 14.53 -8.14
C GLY A 85 -1.33 15.08 -7.06
N PRO A 86 -2.54 14.49 -6.95
CA PRO A 86 -3.43 14.73 -5.81
C PRO A 86 -2.77 14.36 -4.48
N ASN A 87 -3.22 14.95 -3.38
CA ASN A 87 -2.69 14.63 -2.06
C ASN A 87 -3.74 14.92 -0.96
N PRO A 88 -4.16 13.92 -0.16
CA PRO A 88 -3.87 12.48 -0.31
C PRO A 88 -4.50 11.85 -1.54
N GLU A 89 -3.92 10.75 -2.03
CA GLU A 89 -4.49 9.96 -3.11
C GLU A 89 -4.42 8.44 -2.85
N LEU A 90 -5.15 7.68 -3.64
CA LEU A 90 -5.11 6.22 -3.68
C LEU A 90 -4.53 5.78 -5.01
N GLN A 91 -3.66 4.77 -4.98
CA GLN A 91 -2.91 4.33 -6.14
C GLN A 91 -2.83 2.80 -6.22
N ILE A 92 -2.84 2.25 -7.43
CA ILE A 92 -2.47 0.86 -7.72
C ILE A 92 -1.29 0.87 -8.68
N TYR A 93 -0.19 0.27 -8.25
CA TYR A 93 1.05 0.14 -9.03
C TYR A 93 1.50 -1.31 -9.15
N SER A 94 2.33 -1.57 -10.17
CA SER A 94 3.11 -2.78 -10.33
C SER A 94 4.56 -2.43 -10.70
N GLY A 95 5.41 -3.45 -10.97
CA GLY A 95 6.82 -3.20 -11.31
C GLY A 95 7.75 -3.32 -10.11
N VAL A 96 8.95 -2.78 -10.23
CA VAL A 96 10.05 -2.92 -9.26
C VAL A 96 10.08 -1.73 -8.30
N GLY A 97 10.10 -2.00 -6.99
CA GLY A 97 10.13 -0.98 -5.95
C GLY A 97 8.90 -0.06 -5.96
N TYR A 98 9.06 1.11 -5.41
CA TYR A 98 8.11 2.22 -5.53
C TYR A 98 8.84 3.55 -5.45
N ASN A 99 8.64 4.35 -6.46
CA ASN A 99 8.90 5.78 -6.50
C ASN A 99 8.03 6.31 -7.63
N GLU A 100 6.96 7.00 -7.30
CA GLU A 100 5.95 7.44 -8.27
C GLU A 100 6.51 8.30 -9.41
N CYS A 101 7.71 8.90 -9.21
CA CYS A 101 8.42 9.73 -10.18
C CYS A 101 9.39 8.95 -11.07
N ALA A 102 9.65 7.68 -10.78
CA ALA A 102 10.70 6.93 -11.46
C ALA A 102 10.16 6.11 -12.65
N ALA A 103 11.01 5.96 -13.67
CA ALA A 103 10.78 4.98 -14.73
C ALA A 103 10.86 3.54 -14.17
N GLY A 104 10.08 2.62 -14.74
CA GLY A 104 10.09 1.19 -14.36
C GLY A 104 9.01 0.78 -13.37
N ILE A 105 8.30 1.72 -12.79
CA ILE A 105 7.04 1.48 -12.07
C ILE A 105 5.88 1.64 -13.05
N VAL A 106 5.00 0.66 -13.07
CA VAL A 106 3.81 0.68 -13.92
C VAL A 106 2.63 1.12 -13.08
N LYS A 107 2.16 2.34 -13.33
CA LYS A 107 0.90 2.84 -12.76
C LYS A 107 -0.26 2.15 -13.45
N LEU A 108 -1.06 1.45 -12.68
CA LEU A 108 -2.24 0.75 -13.17
C LEU A 108 -3.50 1.61 -13.05
N GLU A 109 -3.69 2.28 -11.92
CA GLU A 109 -4.81 3.17 -11.64
C GLU A 109 -4.49 4.10 -10.46
N ASN A 110 -5.11 5.30 -10.43
CA ASN A 110 -5.08 6.20 -9.28
C ASN A 110 -6.29 7.13 -9.26
N THR A 111 -6.57 7.71 -8.10
CA THR A 111 -7.59 8.75 -7.97
C THR A 111 -7.10 10.08 -8.57
N THR A 112 -8.03 10.94 -8.98
CA THR A 112 -7.72 12.21 -9.66
C THR A 112 -7.95 13.45 -8.80
N GLY A 113 -8.38 13.27 -7.54
CA GLY A 113 -8.66 14.35 -6.61
C GLY A 113 -8.10 14.08 -5.22
N ASN A 114 -7.92 15.14 -4.44
CA ASN A 114 -7.49 15.04 -3.06
C ASN A 114 -8.53 14.30 -2.22
N LEU A 115 -8.12 13.26 -1.53
CA LEU A 115 -8.96 12.40 -0.68
C LEU A 115 -8.63 12.62 0.80
N ASN A 116 -9.05 13.74 1.36
CA ASN A 116 -8.69 14.15 2.72
C ASN A 116 -9.01 13.11 3.80
N PHE A 117 -10.01 12.23 3.57
CA PHE A 117 -10.38 11.17 4.50
C PHE A 117 -9.31 10.07 4.63
N VAL A 118 -8.42 9.90 3.65
CA VAL A 118 -7.35 8.88 3.69
C VAL A 118 -6.46 9.07 4.92
N ARG A 119 -6.22 10.32 5.31
CA ARG A 119 -5.55 10.67 6.56
C ARG A 119 -6.58 10.97 7.64
N SER A 120 -6.63 10.17 8.70
CA SER A 120 -7.66 10.26 9.75
C SER A 120 -7.12 9.82 11.11
N SER A 121 -7.56 10.52 12.18
CA SER A 121 -7.33 10.09 13.57
C SER A 121 -8.16 8.86 13.97
N GLN A 122 -9.18 8.53 13.18
CA GLN A 122 -10.01 7.35 13.37
C GLN A 122 -9.56 6.23 12.42
N TYR A 123 -9.72 4.99 12.84
CA TYR A 123 -9.52 3.84 11.97
C TYR A 123 -10.55 3.81 10.84
N GLN A 124 -10.08 3.60 9.62
CA GLN A 124 -10.90 3.47 8.42
C GLN A 124 -10.85 2.01 7.94
N PRO A 125 -12.01 1.35 7.76
CA PRO A 125 -12.03 0.00 7.19
C PRO A 125 -11.70 0.03 5.70
N ALA A 126 -10.77 -0.81 5.30
CA ALA A 126 -10.38 -1.01 3.92
C ALA A 126 -10.52 -2.48 3.52
N LYS A 127 -10.81 -2.70 2.25
CA LYS A 127 -10.90 -4.02 1.64
C LYS A 127 -10.24 -4.00 0.27
N ILE A 128 -9.38 -4.98 0.02
CA ILE A 128 -8.76 -5.21 -1.28
C ILE A 128 -9.18 -6.61 -1.73
N THR A 129 -9.72 -6.70 -2.93
CA THR A 129 -10.09 -7.99 -3.55
C THR A 129 -9.23 -8.24 -4.78
N TYR A 130 -8.91 -9.49 -5.02
CA TYR A 130 -8.39 -9.99 -6.28
C TYR A 130 -9.32 -11.08 -6.80
N ASN A 131 -9.72 -10.97 -8.05
CA ASN A 131 -10.58 -11.95 -8.69
C ASN A 131 -10.14 -12.14 -10.15
N ASN A 132 -9.45 -13.25 -10.44
CA ASN A 132 -9.02 -13.64 -11.78
C ASN A 132 -8.33 -12.50 -12.56
N GLY A 133 -7.41 -11.80 -11.91
CA GLY A 133 -6.65 -10.71 -12.53
C GLY A 133 -7.17 -9.31 -12.21
N LEU A 134 -8.37 -9.17 -11.66
CA LEU A 134 -8.93 -7.85 -11.28
C LEU A 134 -8.66 -7.56 -9.81
N VAL A 135 -7.92 -6.51 -9.53
CA VAL A 135 -7.73 -5.93 -8.18
C VAL A 135 -8.72 -4.81 -7.99
N THR A 136 -9.37 -4.76 -6.82
CA THR A 136 -10.30 -3.66 -6.48
C THR A 136 -10.05 -3.20 -5.05
N LEU A 137 -9.98 -1.87 -4.86
CA LEU A 137 -9.84 -1.23 -3.55
C LEU A 137 -11.15 -0.58 -3.11
N PHE A 138 -11.57 -0.92 -1.89
CA PHE A 138 -12.69 -0.29 -1.19
C PHE A 138 -12.19 0.35 0.10
N ILE A 139 -12.73 1.53 0.45
CA ILE A 139 -12.59 2.15 1.77
C ILE A 139 -13.99 2.56 2.23
N ASN A 140 -14.35 2.26 3.47
CA ASN A 140 -15.69 2.47 4.01
C ASN A 140 -16.81 1.87 3.11
N ASN A 141 -16.55 0.70 2.51
CA ASN A 141 -17.41 0.01 1.54
C ASN A 141 -17.68 0.78 0.23
N ILE A 142 -16.96 1.85 -0.05
CA ILE A 142 -17.02 2.58 -1.32
C ILE A 142 -15.85 2.12 -2.18
N GLN A 143 -16.13 1.70 -3.43
CA GLN A 143 -15.09 1.36 -4.41
C GLN A 143 -14.41 2.64 -4.91
N TYR A 144 -13.09 2.68 -4.84
CA TYR A 144 -12.27 3.81 -5.31
C TYR A 144 -11.47 3.47 -6.56
N LEU A 145 -10.82 2.30 -6.57
CA LEU A 145 -9.93 1.90 -7.68
C LEU A 145 -10.23 0.47 -8.11
N SER A 146 -9.97 0.21 -9.40
CA SER A 146 -10.00 -1.13 -9.95
C SER A 146 -9.01 -1.23 -11.12
N ALA A 147 -8.11 -2.22 -11.09
CA ALA A 147 -7.07 -2.38 -12.10
C ALA A 147 -6.75 -3.85 -12.37
N ASN A 148 -6.23 -4.14 -13.56
CA ASN A 148 -5.77 -5.49 -13.89
C ASN A 148 -4.36 -5.72 -13.37
N PHE A 149 -4.16 -6.84 -12.67
CA PHE A 149 -2.87 -7.36 -12.26
C PHE A 149 -2.72 -8.81 -12.76
N PRO A 150 -1.57 -9.18 -13.38
CA PRO A 150 -1.44 -10.46 -14.07
C PRO A 150 -1.76 -11.68 -13.21
N VAL A 151 -2.48 -12.64 -13.77
CA VAL A 151 -2.53 -14.01 -13.26
C VAL A 151 -1.14 -14.67 -13.41
N GLY A 152 -0.85 -15.66 -12.58
CA GLY A 152 0.43 -16.38 -12.69
C GLY A 152 1.55 -15.80 -11.83
N PHE A 153 1.29 -14.77 -11.05
CA PHE A 153 2.25 -14.20 -10.12
C PHE A 153 2.28 -14.99 -8.80
N THR A 154 3.48 -15.20 -8.26
CA THR A 154 3.66 -15.76 -6.92
C THR A 154 4.31 -14.71 -6.03
N GLY A 155 3.74 -14.45 -4.85
CA GLY A 155 4.24 -13.40 -3.98
C GLY A 155 3.82 -13.52 -2.53
N TYR A 156 4.39 -12.65 -1.73
CA TYR A 156 4.14 -12.49 -0.30
C TYR A 156 3.20 -11.30 -0.08
N MET A 157 2.14 -11.53 0.68
CA MET A 157 1.20 -10.47 1.08
C MET A 157 1.68 -9.78 2.35
N GLY A 158 1.50 -8.47 2.40
CA GLY A 158 1.82 -7.71 3.60
C GLY A 158 1.54 -6.23 3.49
N PHE A 159 2.02 -5.51 4.49
CA PHE A 159 1.84 -4.06 4.61
C PHE A 159 3.17 -3.38 4.86
N THR A 160 3.34 -2.21 4.28
CA THR A 160 4.49 -1.34 4.51
C THR A 160 4.02 0.08 4.78
N ALA A 161 4.88 0.87 5.42
CA ALA A 161 4.70 2.30 5.59
C ALA A 161 6.04 2.99 5.75
N SER A 162 6.07 4.28 5.52
CA SER A 162 7.26 5.10 5.79
C SER A 162 6.93 6.54 6.16
N THR A 163 7.95 7.20 6.66
CA THR A 163 8.03 8.65 6.87
C THR A 163 9.34 9.16 6.28
N GLY A 164 9.37 10.42 5.91
CA GLY A 164 10.57 11.12 5.43
C GLY A 164 10.89 12.35 6.27
N GLY A 165 10.99 13.51 5.62
CA GLY A 165 11.10 14.79 6.30
C GLY A 165 9.81 15.24 6.98
N ALA A 166 8.65 14.86 6.41
CA ALA A 166 7.34 14.94 7.05
C ALA A 166 6.97 13.54 7.60
N THR A 167 5.98 13.45 8.49
CA THR A 167 5.74 12.26 9.29
C THR A 167 4.26 12.01 9.53
N ASP A 168 3.90 10.74 9.73
CA ASP A 168 2.69 10.28 10.42
C ASP A 168 2.93 8.96 11.15
N GLN A 169 2.09 8.63 12.11
CA GLN A 169 1.99 7.27 12.60
C GLN A 169 1.11 6.48 11.61
N HIS A 170 1.64 5.38 11.10
CA HIS A 170 0.93 4.45 10.26
C HIS A 170 0.65 3.17 11.05
N SER A 171 -0.61 2.81 11.17
CA SER A 171 -1.01 1.61 11.91
C SER A 171 -2.15 0.87 11.22
N ILE A 172 -2.15 -0.46 11.43
CA ILE A 172 -3.19 -1.37 10.96
C ILE A 172 -3.71 -2.22 12.12
N ARG A 173 -4.91 -2.75 11.97
CA ARG A 173 -5.51 -3.73 12.88
C ARG A 173 -6.57 -4.57 12.15
N ASN A 174 -7.07 -5.60 12.82
CA ASN A 174 -8.17 -6.45 12.33
C ASN A 174 -7.91 -7.02 10.92
N VAL A 175 -6.66 -7.39 10.62
CA VAL A 175 -6.29 -7.93 9.31
C VAL A 175 -6.83 -9.34 9.16
N ILE A 176 -7.61 -9.57 8.11
CA ILE A 176 -8.17 -10.87 7.73
C ILE A 176 -7.84 -11.10 6.25
N ILE A 177 -7.34 -12.29 5.91
CA ILE A 177 -7.06 -12.72 4.54
C ILE A 177 -7.81 -14.04 4.30
N TYR A 178 -8.61 -14.10 3.25
CA TYR A 178 -9.38 -15.30 2.89
C TYR A 178 -9.66 -15.39 1.40
#